data_fd6571518f1fc5de1b4119c82f15275a
#
_entry.id   fd6571518f1fc5de1b4119c82f15275a
#
_cell.length_a   1.000
_cell.length_b   1.000
_cell.length_c   1.000
_cell.angle_alpha   90.00
_cell.angle_beta   90.00
_cell.angle_gamma   90.00
#
_symmetry.space_group_name_H-M   'P 1'
#
loop_
_entity.id
_entity.type
_entity.pdbx_description
1 polymer ?
#
loop_
_entity_poly.entity_id
_entity_poly.type
_entity_poly.pdbx_seq_one_letter_code
_entity_poly.pdbx_strand_id
1 'polypeptide(L)'
;VFAVHVWNTGDTDAADYTLTLVEGNIYKAEIRDDATQAIFLRKNPAGIDPNDVWAGEWNRAQTGIPADQNLFTITSWEDPWGEWSVYGVTPEPEPVGTRTIYLDANMWNTDGAIFAVHVWNASDADNKNAGYQLTHVEGSIYTAEIRDDATNAIFVRKDPNAEDATANVWNGEWNRSVTTIPSDKDQYTITAWHE
;
A
#
# COMPACT_ATOMS: atom_id res chain seq x y z
N VAL A 1 17.95 8.39 -20.68
CA VAL A 1 16.92 8.43 -21.73
C VAL A 1 16.23 7.09 -21.76
N PHE A 2 14.94 7.09 -22.12
CA PHE A 2 14.13 5.88 -22.21
C PHE A 2 13.51 5.75 -23.58
N ALA A 3 13.36 4.50 -24.04
CA ALA A 3 12.73 4.14 -25.28
C ALA A 3 11.88 2.87 -25.10
N VAL A 4 11.00 2.60 -26.04
CA VAL A 4 10.21 1.37 -26.08
C VAL A 4 10.20 0.81 -27.48
N HIS A 5 10.44 -0.49 -27.59
CA HIS A 5 10.29 -1.30 -28.80
C HIS A 5 9.02 -2.11 -28.65
N VAL A 6 8.09 -2.03 -29.59
CA VAL A 6 6.80 -2.72 -29.52
C VAL A 6 6.52 -3.53 -30.77
N TRP A 7 5.81 -4.64 -30.60
CA TRP A 7 5.35 -5.49 -31.71
C TRP A 7 4.06 -6.22 -31.35
N ASN A 8 3.44 -6.81 -32.35
CA ASN A 8 2.36 -7.75 -32.17
C ASN A 8 2.88 -9.17 -32.35
N THR A 9 2.37 -10.14 -31.58
CA THR A 9 2.74 -11.54 -31.71
C THR A 9 2.43 -12.04 -33.13
N GLY A 10 3.48 -12.40 -33.88
CA GLY A 10 3.37 -12.83 -35.28
C GLY A 10 3.69 -11.76 -36.33
N ASP A 11 3.96 -10.52 -35.93
CA ASP A 11 4.41 -9.44 -36.82
C ASP A 11 5.87 -9.58 -37.20
N THR A 12 6.16 -9.15 -38.46
CA THR A 12 7.52 -8.84 -38.89
C THR A 12 7.90 -7.37 -38.72
N ASP A 13 6.91 -6.53 -38.37
CA ASP A 13 7.02 -5.08 -38.30
C ASP A 13 6.92 -4.58 -36.85
N ALA A 14 8.05 -4.56 -36.18
CA ALA A 14 8.17 -3.89 -34.85
C ALA A 14 8.33 -2.37 -35.06
N ALA A 15 7.96 -1.60 -34.05
CA ALA A 15 8.07 -0.14 -34.05
C ALA A 15 8.82 0.36 -32.80
N ASP A 16 9.62 1.39 -32.98
CA ASP A 16 10.49 2.00 -31.99
C ASP A 16 10.02 3.41 -31.63
N TYR A 17 9.99 3.70 -30.34
CA TYR A 17 9.55 5.00 -29.84
C TYR A 17 10.48 5.49 -28.71
N THR A 18 10.85 6.77 -28.80
CA THR A 18 11.52 7.47 -27.69
C THR A 18 10.45 7.96 -26.70
N LEU A 19 10.65 7.72 -25.40
CA LEU A 19 9.74 8.18 -24.38
C LEU A 19 10.08 9.63 -23.99
N THR A 20 9.05 10.44 -23.84
CA THR A 20 9.13 11.84 -23.39
C THR A 20 8.73 11.95 -21.93
N LEU A 21 9.50 12.67 -21.12
CA LEU A 21 9.18 12.95 -19.72
C LEU A 21 7.86 13.72 -19.61
N VAL A 22 6.95 13.24 -18.77
CA VAL A 22 5.68 13.91 -18.44
C VAL A 22 5.83 14.65 -17.12
N GLU A 23 6.12 13.91 -16.03
CA GLU A 23 6.32 14.44 -14.70
C GLU A 23 7.15 13.45 -13.84
N GLY A 24 7.90 13.95 -12.88
CA GLY A 24 8.70 13.12 -11.97
C GLY A 24 9.54 12.07 -12.71
N ASN A 25 9.17 10.81 -12.57
CA ASN A 25 9.78 9.65 -13.24
C ASN A 25 8.86 9.01 -14.29
N ILE A 26 7.80 9.68 -14.70
CA ILE A 26 6.82 9.17 -15.65
C ILE A 26 7.16 9.65 -17.06
N TYR A 27 7.30 8.71 -17.96
CA TYR A 27 7.59 8.93 -19.37
C TYR A 27 6.48 8.36 -20.23
N LYS A 28 6.20 8.96 -21.38
CA LYS A 28 5.18 8.49 -22.33
C LYS A 28 5.69 8.38 -23.75
N ALA A 29 5.07 7.48 -24.50
CA ALA A 29 5.07 7.45 -25.95
C ALA A 29 3.66 7.09 -26.44
N GLU A 30 3.28 7.58 -27.61
CA GLU A 30 2.10 7.12 -28.34
C GLU A 30 2.55 5.98 -29.25
N ILE A 31 2.14 4.78 -28.96
CA ILE A 31 2.52 3.57 -29.69
C ILE A 31 1.40 3.12 -30.61
N ARG A 32 1.68 2.18 -31.50
CA ARG A 32 0.66 1.55 -32.36
C ARG A 32 -0.41 0.82 -31.54
N ASP A 33 -1.67 0.95 -31.94
CA ASP A 33 -2.83 0.45 -31.18
C ASP A 33 -2.91 -1.08 -31.07
N ASP A 34 -2.29 -1.80 -32.00
CA ASP A 34 -2.32 -3.26 -32.08
C ASP A 34 -1.11 -3.93 -31.42
N ALA A 35 -0.22 -3.16 -30.78
CA ALA A 35 0.93 -3.72 -30.07
C ALA A 35 0.48 -4.56 -28.87
N THR A 36 0.99 -5.78 -28.79
CA THR A 36 0.72 -6.71 -27.68
C THR A 36 1.94 -7.04 -26.85
N GLN A 37 3.12 -6.59 -27.29
CA GLN A 37 4.40 -6.84 -26.63
C GLN A 37 5.22 -5.56 -26.60
N ALA A 38 6.02 -5.39 -25.54
CA ALA A 38 6.94 -4.27 -25.38
C ALA A 38 8.27 -4.68 -24.76
N ILE A 39 9.33 -3.99 -25.17
CA ILE A 39 10.61 -3.95 -24.45
C ILE A 39 10.89 -2.49 -24.12
N PHE A 40 10.87 -2.16 -22.85
CA PHE A 40 11.30 -0.86 -22.34
C PHE A 40 12.82 -0.85 -22.18
N LEU A 41 13.46 0.19 -22.67
CA LEU A 41 14.90 0.37 -22.71
C LEU A 41 15.33 1.57 -21.88
N ARG A 42 16.30 1.37 -20.99
CA ARG A 42 17.07 2.46 -20.37
C ARG A 42 18.37 2.63 -21.13
N LYS A 43 18.67 3.85 -21.59
CA LYS A 43 19.76 4.13 -22.51
C LYS A 43 20.77 5.13 -21.94
N ASN A 44 22.03 4.94 -22.29
CA ASN A 44 23.07 5.93 -22.09
C ASN A 44 22.84 7.18 -22.98
N PRO A 45 22.70 8.38 -22.38
CA PRO A 45 22.53 9.61 -23.18
C PRO A 45 23.66 9.88 -24.13
N ALA A 46 24.88 9.43 -23.86
CA ALA A 46 26.05 9.64 -24.75
C ALA A 46 26.14 8.64 -25.90
N GLY A 47 25.34 7.56 -25.87
CA GLY A 47 25.34 6.51 -26.90
C GLY A 47 24.08 6.48 -27.77
N ILE A 48 23.26 7.54 -27.74
CA ILE A 48 21.99 7.58 -28.48
C ILE A 48 22.27 7.72 -30.00
N ASP A 49 21.69 6.80 -30.77
CA ASP A 49 21.47 6.97 -32.22
C ASP A 49 19.97 7.14 -32.46
N PRO A 50 19.50 8.22 -33.09
CA PRO A 50 18.07 8.42 -33.37
C PRO A 50 17.50 7.40 -34.36
N ASN A 51 18.34 6.67 -35.08
CA ASN A 51 17.92 5.65 -36.04
C ASN A 51 18.04 4.23 -35.50
N ASP A 52 18.53 4.08 -34.26
CA ASP A 52 18.70 2.78 -33.61
C ASP A 52 18.26 2.87 -32.15
N VAL A 53 17.07 2.34 -31.82
CA VAL A 53 16.52 2.34 -30.49
C VAL A 53 17.39 1.53 -29.50
N TRP A 54 18.20 0.59 -30.00
CA TRP A 54 19.08 -0.26 -29.21
C TRP A 54 20.45 0.38 -28.90
N ALA A 55 20.81 1.42 -29.64
CA ALA A 55 22.08 2.11 -29.40
C ALA A 55 22.14 2.69 -27.99
N GLY A 56 23.22 2.38 -27.28
CA GLY A 56 23.43 2.84 -25.89
C GLY A 56 22.57 2.17 -24.84
N GLU A 57 21.99 1.00 -25.09
CA GLU A 57 21.22 0.24 -24.09
C GLU A 57 22.07 -0.08 -22.85
N TRP A 58 21.51 0.22 -21.68
CA TRP A 58 22.04 -0.20 -20.38
C TRP A 58 21.22 -1.32 -19.75
N ASN A 59 19.89 -1.20 -19.80
CA ASN A 59 18.96 -2.15 -19.23
C ASN A 59 17.70 -2.25 -20.08
N ARG A 60 17.04 -3.38 -20.02
CA ARG A 60 15.75 -3.62 -20.66
C ARG A 60 14.79 -4.33 -19.74
N ALA A 61 13.50 -4.11 -19.95
CA ALA A 61 12.40 -4.84 -19.33
C ALA A 61 11.41 -5.27 -20.42
N GLN A 62 11.13 -6.55 -20.51
CA GLN A 62 10.21 -7.11 -21.51
C GLN A 62 8.89 -7.51 -20.86
N THR A 63 7.76 -7.19 -21.52
CA THR A 63 6.42 -7.48 -21.02
C THR A 63 5.41 -7.60 -22.15
N GLY A 64 4.30 -8.31 -21.88
CA GLY A 64 3.09 -8.20 -22.69
C GLY A 64 2.38 -6.88 -22.38
N ILE A 65 1.64 -6.31 -23.36
CA ILE A 65 0.84 -5.10 -23.18
C ILE A 65 -0.63 -5.54 -22.96
N PRO A 66 -1.21 -5.35 -21.77
CA PRO A 66 -2.65 -5.57 -21.56
C PRO A 66 -3.49 -4.54 -22.33
N ALA A 67 -4.67 -4.95 -22.82
CA ALA A 67 -5.54 -4.09 -23.62
C ALA A 67 -6.18 -2.93 -22.83
N ASP A 68 -6.26 -3.06 -21.54
CA ASP A 68 -6.98 -2.16 -20.61
C ASP A 68 -6.05 -1.36 -19.68
N GLN A 69 -4.73 -1.47 -19.86
CA GLN A 69 -3.72 -0.81 -19.01
C GLN A 69 -2.73 -0.03 -19.88
N ASN A 70 -2.24 1.09 -19.37
CA ASN A 70 -1.41 2.02 -20.12
C ASN A 70 -0.20 2.58 -19.35
N LEU A 71 0.03 2.12 -18.13
CA LEU A 71 1.21 2.45 -17.33
C LEU A 71 1.95 1.17 -16.93
N PHE A 72 3.21 1.05 -17.35
CA PHE A 72 4.10 0.01 -16.86
C PHE A 72 5.08 0.59 -15.84
N THR A 73 5.05 0.06 -14.61
CA THR A 73 5.99 0.44 -13.56
C THR A 73 7.11 -0.58 -13.47
N ILE A 74 8.33 -0.17 -13.78
CA ILE A 74 9.52 -1.02 -13.66
C ILE A 74 9.90 -1.09 -12.18
N THR A 75 9.82 -2.27 -11.59
CA THR A 75 10.19 -2.56 -10.19
C THR A 75 11.52 -3.28 -10.08
N SER A 76 11.97 -3.93 -11.16
CA SER A 76 13.22 -4.67 -11.27
C SER A 76 13.78 -4.58 -12.69
N TRP A 77 15.09 -4.82 -12.84
CA TRP A 77 15.74 -5.05 -14.14
C TRP A 77 16.03 -6.55 -14.37
N GLU A 78 15.38 -7.40 -13.60
CA GLU A 78 15.33 -8.87 -13.72
C GLU A 78 13.86 -9.31 -13.68
N ASP A 79 13.53 -10.46 -14.27
CA ASP A 79 12.16 -11.01 -14.27
C ASP A 79 11.72 -11.39 -12.82
N PRO A 80 10.54 -10.91 -12.36
CA PRO A 80 9.55 -10.07 -13.05
C PRO A 80 9.97 -8.60 -13.09
N TRP A 81 9.88 -8.02 -14.29
CA TRP A 81 10.39 -6.67 -14.61
C TRP A 81 9.58 -5.54 -13.96
N GLY A 82 8.29 -5.74 -13.75
CA GLY A 82 7.37 -4.71 -13.26
C GLY A 82 5.91 -5.08 -13.44
N GLU A 83 5.05 -4.08 -13.24
CA GLU A 83 3.59 -4.26 -13.22
C GLU A 83 2.89 -3.25 -14.11
N TRP A 84 1.79 -3.67 -14.73
CA TRP A 84 0.89 -2.82 -15.49
C TRP A 84 -0.23 -2.23 -14.62
N SER A 85 -0.63 -1.01 -14.92
CA SER A 85 -1.74 -0.30 -14.28
C SER A 85 -2.35 0.73 -15.24
N VAL A 86 -3.35 1.47 -14.78
CA VAL A 86 -3.94 2.59 -15.55
C VAL A 86 -3.35 3.91 -15.02
N TYR A 87 -2.73 4.70 -15.91
CA TYR A 87 -2.20 6.01 -15.57
C TYR A 87 -3.31 6.97 -15.13
N GLY A 88 -3.08 7.67 -14.03
CA GLY A 88 -4.04 8.64 -13.47
C GLY A 88 -5.16 8.00 -12.65
N VAL A 89 -5.23 6.69 -12.61
CA VAL A 89 -6.05 5.96 -11.64
C VAL A 89 -5.13 5.51 -10.51
N THR A 90 -5.25 6.14 -9.35
CA THR A 90 -4.71 5.53 -8.13
C THR A 90 -5.46 4.20 -8.00
N PRO A 91 -4.79 3.03 -7.97
CA PRO A 91 -5.50 1.79 -7.66
C PRO A 91 -6.31 2.04 -6.41
N GLU A 92 -7.64 1.87 -6.49
CA GLU A 92 -8.45 1.81 -5.29
C GLU A 92 -7.83 0.69 -4.46
N PRO A 93 -7.37 0.98 -3.22
CA PRO A 93 -6.77 -0.05 -2.41
C PRO A 93 -7.76 -1.20 -2.37
N GLU A 94 -7.31 -2.42 -2.68
CA GLU A 94 -8.11 -3.64 -2.52
C GLU A 94 -8.86 -3.50 -1.20
N PRO A 95 -10.19 -3.73 -1.18
CA PRO A 95 -10.94 -3.58 0.05
C PRO A 95 -10.32 -4.50 1.09
N VAL A 96 -9.60 -3.89 2.03
CA VAL A 96 -9.00 -4.61 3.15
C VAL A 96 -10.18 -5.23 3.89
N GLY A 97 -10.20 -6.54 4.01
CA GLY A 97 -11.19 -7.25 4.80
C GLY A 97 -11.17 -6.71 6.23
N THR A 98 -12.21 -7.02 6.98
CA THR A 98 -12.25 -6.69 8.41
C THR A 98 -12.18 -7.96 9.24
N ARG A 99 -11.58 -7.87 10.42
CA ARG A 99 -11.61 -8.89 11.46
C ARG A 99 -12.03 -8.30 12.79
N THR A 100 -12.72 -9.08 13.58
CA THR A 100 -13.09 -8.68 14.94
C THR A 100 -11.93 -8.98 15.88
N ILE A 101 -11.59 -8.01 16.73
CA ILE A 101 -10.65 -8.21 17.85
C ILE A 101 -11.33 -7.88 19.17
N TYR A 102 -10.81 -8.46 20.24
CA TYR A 102 -11.29 -8.28 21.61
C TYR A 102 -10.17 -7.77 22.50
N LEU A 103 -10.52 -6.84 23.37
CA LEU A 103 -9.69 -6.38 24.49
C LEU A 103 -10.31 -6.86 25.80
N ASP A 104 -9.61 -7.69 26.55
CA ASP A 104 -9.88 -7.84 27.97
C ASP A 104 -9.13 -6.74 28.72
N ALA A 105 -9.83 -5.67 29.05
CA ALA A 105 -9.27 -4.50 29.71
C ALA A 105 -8.82 -4.78 31.16
N ASN A 106 -9.29 -5.89 31.76
CA ASN A 106 -8.86 -6.38 33.08
C ASN A 106 -8.66 -5.22 34.10
N MET A 107 -7.41 -4.99 34.56
CA MET A 107 -7.10 -3.95 35.55
C MET A 107 -7.37 -2.51 35.04
N TRP A 108 -7.45 -2.30 33.75
CA TRP A 108 -7.79 -1.00 33.17
C TRP A 108 -9.29 -0.68 33.22
N ASN A 109 -10.15 -1.67 33.49
CA ASN A 109 -11.60 -1.50 33.52
C ASN A 109 -12.06 -0.83 34.83
N THR A 110 -11.57 0.36 35.11
CA THR A 110 -11.88 1.17 36.28
C THR A 110 -12.18 2.62 35.86
N ASP A 111 -12.71 3.42 36.77
CA ASP A 111 -12.93 4.87 36.62
C ASP A 111 -13.87 5.24 35.46
N GLY A 112 -14.69 4.30 35.00
CA GLY A 112 -15.57 4.50 33.85
C GLY A 112 -14.84 4.67 32.51
N ALA A 113 -13.59 4.23 32.45
CA ALA A 113 -12.75 4.36 31.26
C ALA A 113 -13.43 3.85 29.99
N ILE A 114 -13.14 4.52 28.87
CA ILE A 114 -13.45 4.04 27.54
C ILE A 114 -12.15 3.60 26.84
N PHE A 115 -12.29 2.78 25.81
CA PHE A 115 -11.15 2.16 25.16
C PHE A 115 -11.16 2.38 23.66
N ALA A 116 -9.96 2.51 23.10
CA ALA A 116 -9.73 2.61 21.67
C ALA A 116 -8.53 1.74 21.27
N VAL A 117 -8.39 1.45 20.00
CA VAL A 117 -7.23 0.78 19.43
C VAL A 117 -6.77 1.52 18.18
N HIS A 118 -5.46 1.70 18.07
CA HIS A 118 -4.80 2.17 16.88
C HIS A 118 -4.03 0.99 16.26
N VAL A 119 -4.24 0.74 14.99
CA VAL A 119 -3.64 -0.42 14.29
C VAL A 119 -2.88 0.01 13.05
N TRP A 120 -1.83 -0.75 12.73
CA TRP A 120 -1.05 -0.54 11.51
C TRP A 120 -0.41 -1.85 11.04
N ASN A 121 0.05 -1.83 9.80
CA ASN A 121 0.92 -2.84 9.22
C ASN A 121 2.33 -2.25 9.03
N ALA A 122 3.37 -3.06 9.08
CA ALA A 122 4.76 -2.61 8.90
C ALA A 122 5.03 -1.95 7.53
N SER A 123 4.21 -2.25 6.53
CA SER A 123 4.27 -1.63 5.19
C SER A 123 3.40 -0.38 5.03
N ASP A 124 2.66 0.03 6.07
CA ASP A 124 1.80 1.21 5.98
C ASP A 124 2.63 2.48 5.84
N ALA A 125 2.26 3.32 4.88
CA ALA A 125 2.64 4.72 4.89
C ALA A 125 1.91 5.43 6.05
N ASP A 126 2.47 6.54 6.56
CA ASP A 126 2.00 7.27 7.75
C ASP A 126 0.49 7.59 7.77
N ASN A 127 -0.17 7.65 6.62
CA ASN A 127 -1.59 7.97 6.47
C ASN A 127 -2.53 6.74 6.40
N LYS A 128 -2.01 5.52 6.46
CA LYS A 128 -2.81 4.28 6.43
C LYS A 128 -3.10 3.71 7.82
N ASN A 129 -2.56 4.33 8.85
CA ASN A 129 -2.87 3.95 10.23
C ASN A 129 -4.35 4.19 10.53
N ALA A 130 -5.02 3.24 11.17
CA ALA A 130 -6.43 3.35 11.48
C ALA A 130 -6.69 3.27 12.99
N GLY A 131 -7.61 4.10 13.46
CA GLY A 131 -8.03 4.14 14.86
C GLY A 131 -9.50 3.78 15.02
N TYR A 132 -9.81 2.95 16.00
CA TYR A 132 -11.14 2.45 16.27
C TYR A 132 -11.49 2.64 17.75
N GLN A 133 -12.73 3.06 18.03
CA GLN A 133 -13.26 3.00 19.38
C GLN A 133 -13.71 1.57 19.67
N LEU A 134 -13.47 1.07 20.89
CA LEU A 134 -13.93 -0.25 21.28
C LEU A 134 -15.31 -0.15 21.93
N THR A 135 -16.19 -1.10 21.61
CA THR A 135 -17.51 -1.23 22.17
C THR A 135 -17.50 -2.27 23.29
N HIS A 136 -18.12 -1.95 24.43
CA HIS A 136 -18.26 -2.90 25.54
C HIS A 136 -19.13 -4.10 25.15
N VAL A 137 -18.68 -5.29 25.48
CA VAL A 137 -19.42 -6.55 25.26
C VAL A 137 -19.98 -7.06 26.59
N GLU A 138 -19.10 -7.47 27.50
CA GLU A 138 -19.48 -7.94 28.85
C GLU A 138 -18.27 -7.85 29.80
N GLY A 139 -18.50 -7.63 31.08
CA GLY A 139 -17.46 -7.60 32.11
C GLY A 139 -16.34 -6.60 31.76
N SER A 140 -15.14 -7.09 31.54
CA SER A 140 -13.99 -6.31 31.09
C SER A 140 -13.68 -6.44 29.59
N ILE A 141 -14.57 -7.10 28.83
CA ILE A 141 -14.37 -7.38 27.41
C ILE A 141 -14.94 -6.27 26.53
N TYR A 142 -14.14 -5.79 25.62
CA TYR A 142 -14.46 -4.79 24.61
C TYR A 142 -14.08 -5.31 23.23
N THR A 143 -14.73 -4.82 22.17
CA THR A 143 -14.52 -5.29 20.78
C THR A 143 -14.46 -4.16 19.80
N ALA A 144 -13.74 -4.38 18.69
CA ALA A 144 -13.79 -3.56 17.48
C ALA A 144 -13.62 -4.43 16.24
N GLU A 145 -14.22 -4.01 15.14
CA GLU A 145 -13.85 -4.48 13.80
C GLU A 145 -12.71 -3.63 13.29
N ILE A 146 -11.58 -4.25 13.00
CA ILE A 146 -10.38 -3.60 12.45
C ILE A 146 -10.05 -4.14 11.07
N ARG A 147 -9.17 -3.48 10.33
CA ARG A 147 -8.62 -4.02 9.08
C ARG A 147 -7.92 -5.36 9.35
N ASP A 148 -8.14 -6.36 8.49
CA ASP A 148 -7.65 -7.73 8.70
C ASP A 148 -6.15 -7.90 8.48
N ASP A 149 -5.52 -7.01 7.70
CA ASP A 149 -4.08 -6.99 7.43
C ASP A 149 -3.23 -6.30 8.51
N ALA A 150 -3.86 -5.78 9.57
CA ALA A 150 -3.14 -5.15 10.68
C ALA A 150 -2.31 -6.18 11.44
N THR A 151 -1.02 -5.86 11.65
CA THR A 151 -0.07 -6.71 12.37
C THR A 151 0.37 -6.12 13.72
N ASN A 152 0.05 -4.86 13.96
CA ASN A 152 0.42 -4.15 15.19
C ASN A 152 -0.76 -3.36 15.72
N ALA A 153 -0.81 -3.20 17.04
CA ALA A 153 -1.83 -2.43 17.74
C ALA A 153 -1.29 -1.63 18.92
N ILE A 154 -1.92 -0.50 19.19
CA ILE A 154 -1.83 0.21 20.47
C ILE A 154 -3.24 0.28 21.04
N PHE A 155 -3.48 -0.43 22.12
CA PHE A 155 -4.69 -0.26 22.91
C PHE A 155 -4.54 0.95 23.82
N VAL A 156 -5.57 1.79 23.87
CA VAL A 156 -5.58 3.06 24.60
C VAL A 156 -6.72 3.07 25.61
N ARG A 157 -6.39 3.31 26.89
CA ARG A 157 -7.35 3.61 27.94
C ARG A 157 -7.55 5.12 28.02
N LYS A 158 -8.79 5.58 28.09
CA LYS A 158 -9.14 6.98 27.89
C LYS A 158 -10.10 7.51 28.95
N ASP A 159 -9.97 8.81 29.23
CA ASP A 159 -10.93 9.57 30.01
C ASP A 159 -12.25 9.74 29.23
N PRO A 160 -13.39 9.23 29.75
CA PRO A 160 -14.68 9.39 29.09
C PRO A 160 -15.16 10.85 29.09
N ASN A 161 -14.60 11.71 29.96
CA ASN A 161 -14.99 13.13 30.09
C ASN A 161 -14.08 14.07 29.29
N ALA A 162 -13.04 13.55 28.63
CA ALA A 162 -12.19 14.38 27.80
C ALA A 162 -12.96 14.93 26.59
N GLU A 163 -12.64 16.16 26.18
CA GLU A 163 -13.19 16.76 24.98
C GLU A 163 -12.88 15.87 23.77
N ASP A 164 -13.92 15.58 22.98
CA ASP A 164 -13.80 14.70 21.79
C ASP A 164 -13.20 13.31 22.06
N ALA A 165 -13.41 12.75 23.28
CA ALA A 165 -12.85 11.46 23.66
C ALA A 165 -13.17 10.34 22.66
N THR A 166 -14.32 10.37 21.99
CA THR A 166 -14.74 9.36 20.99
C THR A 166 -14.35 9.72 19.55
N ALA A 167 -13.95 10.94 19.27
CA ALA A 167 -13.64 11.40 17.91
C ALA A 167 -12.24 10.97 17.44
N ASN A 168 -11.30 10.76 18.38
CA ASN A 168 -9.92 10.39 18.10
C ASN A 168 -9.41 9.39 19.13
N VAL A 169 -8.63 8.40 18.71
CA VAL A 169 -8.08 7.38 19.64
C VAL A 169 -7.15 7.95 20.70
N TRP A 170 -6.53 9.07 20.48
CA TRP A 170 -5.55 9.70 21.38
C TRP A 170 -6.12 10.74 22.33
N ASN A 171 -7.34 11.23 22.09
CA ASN A 171 -7.96 12.24 22.95
C ASN A 171 -8.34 11.63 24.30
N GLY A 172 -7.86 12.25 25.39
CA GLY A 172 -8.11 11.78 26.75
C GLY A 172 -7.32 10.53 27.14
N GLU A 173 -6.19 10.24 26.48
CA GLU A 173 -5.36 9.08 26.84
C GLU A 173 -4.88 9.16 28.29
N TRP A 174 -5.13 8.07 29.04
CA TRP A 174 -4.53 7.84 30.36
C TRP A 174 -3.40 6.83 30.31
N ASN A 175 -3.59 5.74 29.57
CA ASN A 175 -2.61 4.67 29.43
C ASN A 175 -2.69 4.05 28.04
N ARG A 176 -1.59 3.41 27.60
CA ARG A 176 -1.54 2.64 26.36
C ARG A 176 -0.76 1.34 26.53
N SER A 177 -1.08 0.36 25.72
CA SER A 177 -0.33 -0.89 25.58
C SER A 177 -0.05 -1.21 24.13
N VAL A 178 1.21 -1.39 23.79
CA VAL A 178 1.67 -1.70 22.44
C VAL A 178 1.86 -3.20 22.30
N THR A 179 1.33 -3.79 21.25
CA THR A 179 1.45 -5.22 20.97
C THR A 179 1.48 -5.52 19.48
N THR A 180 1.92 -6.70 19.11
CA THR A 180 1.69 -7.28 17.78
C THR A 180 0.35 -8.03 17.78
N ILE A 181 -0.29 -8.11 16.62
CA ILE A 181 -1.54 -8.86 16.44
C ILE A 181 -1.21 -10.18 15.73
N PRO A 182 -1.20 -11.34 16.43
CA PRO A 182 -1.01 -12.63 15.80
C PRO A 182 -2.17 -12.95 14.84
N SER A 183 -1.89 -13.65 13.75
CA SER A 183 -2.91 -14.03 12.77
C SER A 183 -3.92 -15.06 13.28
N ASP A 184 -3.54 -15.82 14.30
CA ASP A 184 -4.31 -16.92 14.88
C ASP A 184 -5.01 -16.54 16.21
N LYS A 185 -4.96 -15.25 16.63
CA LYS A 185 -5.56 -14.77 17.88
C LYS A 185 -6.37 -13.51 17.65
N ASP A 186 -7.43 -13.38 18.38
CA ASP A 186 -8.38 -12.27 18.31
C ASP A 186 -8.55 -11.50 19.65
N GLN A 187 -8.05 -12.04 20.77
CA GLN A 187 -8.16 -11.41 22.08
C GLN A 187 -6.80 -11.04 22.67
N TYR A 188 -6.70 -9.82 23.19
CA TYR A 188 -5.58 -9.30 23.96
C TYR A 188 -6.03 -8.98 25.39
N THR A 189 -5.26 -9.41 26.38
CA THR A 189 -5.55 -9.11 27.80
C THR A 189 -4.51 -8.16 28.37
N ILE A 190 -4.96 -7.08 28.99
CA ILE A 190 -4.09 -6.14 29.71
C ILE A 190 -3.59 -6.81 31.00
N THR A 191 -2.28 -6.96 31.12
CA THR A 191 -1.64 -7.63 32.28
C THR A 191 -0.88 -6.68 33.18
N ALA A 192 -0.55 -5.46 32.72
CA ALA A 192 0.16 -4.46 33.47
C ALA A 192 -0.23 -3.04 33.02
N TRP A 193 -0.01 -2.06 33.91
CA TRP A 193 -0.05 -0.66 33.56
C TRP A 193 1.25 -0.30 32.83
N HIS A 194 1.13 0.45 31.73
CA HIS A 194 2.25 1.04 31.03
C HIS A 194 2.16 2.56 31.15
N GLU A 195 3.27 3.20 31.51
CA GLU A 195 3.43 4.65 31.55
C GLU A 195 3.65 5.24 30.17
#